data_a7367da9a485278b6a00e03ec82b7e8f
#
_entry.id   a7367da9a485278b6a00e03ec82b7e8f
#
_cell.length_a   1.000
_cell.length_b   1.000
_cell.length_c   1.000
_cell.angle_alpha   90.00
_cell.angle_beta   90.00
_cell.angle_gamma   90.00
#
_symmetry.space_group_name_H-M   'P 1'
#
loop_
_entity.id
_entity.type
_entity.pdbx_description
1 polymer ?
#
loop_
_entity_poly.entity_id
_entity_poly.type
_entity_poly.pdbx_seq_one_letter_code
_entity_poly.pdbx_strand_id
1 'polypeptide(L)'
;MKYLIVVDMQVDFITGSLGSHMAEAIVPGVVEKVKTFDGRVIFTRDTHFDDYMSTQEGKKLPVMHCVKDTDGWQICSELAPYAETVVDKVTFGSVDLPEIIKAYGETIEEIEICGLCTDIGADLFAEGGYACAECISGGCSQWGKTVK
;
A
#
# COMPACT_ATOMS: atom_id res chain seq x y z
N MET A 1 15.38 -13.76 3.17
CA MET A 1 14.02 -13.68 2.56
C MET A 1 13.77 -12.26 2.10
N LYS A 2 13.25 -12.11 0.90
CA LYS A 2 12.83 -10.83 0.34
C LYS A 2 11.33 -10.61 0.56
N TYR A 3 10.94 -9.36 0.74
CA TYR A 3 9.55 -8.95 0.92
C TYR A 3 9.16 -7.87 -0.09
N LEU A 4 7.99 -8.00 -0.67
CA LEU A 4 7.35 -6.96 -1.47
C LEU A 4 6.11 -6.47 -0.72
N ILE A 5 6.09 -5.19 -0.41
CA ILE A 5 4.94 -4.55 0.19
C ILE A 5 4.18 -3.81 -0.89
N VAL A 6 2.95 -4.21 -1.14
CA VAL A 6 2.05 -3.61 -2.13
C VAL A 6 1.07 -2.71 -1.39
N VAL A 7 1.27 -1.40 -1.50
CA VAL A 7 0.57 -0.40 -0.70
C VAL A 7 -0.72 0.03 -1.39
N ASP A 8 -1.84 -0.21 -0.71
CA ASP A 8 -3.16 0.38 -0.93
C ASP A 8 -3.65 0.34 -2.39
N MET A 9 -3.39 -0.75 -3.10
CA MET A 9 -3.87 -0.95 -4.47
C MET A 9 -5.37 -1.30 -4.48
N GLN A 10 -6.17 -0.38 -3.94
CA GLN A 10 -7.61 -0.49 -3.73
C GLN A 10 -8.41 0.21 -4.83
N VAL A 11 -9.64 -0.23 -5.04
CA VAL A 11 -10.52 0.31 -6.08
C VAL A 11 -10.70 1.82 -5.96
N ASP A 12 -10.94 2.34 -4.75
CA ASP A 12 -11.16 3.78 -4.54
C ASP A 12 -9.95 4.65 -4.90
N PHE A 13 -8.74 4.14 -4.78
CA PHE A 13 -7.52 4.86 -5.18
C PHE A 13 -7.18 4.72 -6.67
N ILE A 14 -7.80 3.80 -7.39
CA ILE A 14 -7.50 3.52 -8.79
C ILE A 14 -8.59 4.08 -9.71
N THR A 15 -9.82 3.61 -9.57
CA THR A 15 -10.98 3.96 -10.41
C THR A 15 -12.12 4.59 -9.62
N GLY A 16 -12.08 4.52 -8.28
CA GLY A 16 -13.15 4.99 -7.39
C GLY A 16 -13.02 6.47 -7.02
N SER A 17 -13.46 6.82 -5.81
CA SER A 17 -13.64 8.20 -5.36
C SER A 17 -12.38 9.06 -5.35
N LEU A 18 -11.21 8.45 -5.16
CA LEU A 18 -9.88 9.09 -5.21
C LEU A 18 -9.03 8.58 -6.39
N GLY A 19 -9.66 7.97 -7.39
CA GLY A 19 -8.98 7.41 -8.55
C GLY A 19 -8.38 8.49 -9.47
N SER A 20 -7.41 8.07 -10.28
CA SER A 20 -6.78 8.92 -11.30
C SER A 20 -6.25 8.07 -12.46
N HIS A 21 -6.05 8.69 -13.63
CA HIS A 21 -5.43 8.03 -14.77
C HIS A 21 -4.00 7.56 -14.47
N MET A 22 -3.28 8.28 -13.62
CA MET A 22 -1.93 7.89 -13.19
C MET A 22 -1.98 6.63 -12.32
N ALA A 23 -2.96 6.53 -11.41
CA ALA A 23 -3.16 5.34 -10.61
C ALA A 23 -3.54 4.12 -11.47
N GLU A 24 -4.43 4.30 -12.44
CA GLU A 24 -4.78 3.25 -13.40
C GLU A 24 -3.56 2.78 -14.21
N ALA A 25 -2.70 3.71 -14.63
CA ALA A 25 -1.53 3.43 -15.45
C ALA A 25 -0.47 2.55 -14.77
N ILE A 26 -0.37 2.57 -13.44
CA ILE A 26 0.61 1.76 -12.72
C ILE A 26 0.17 0.31 -12.49
N VAL A 27 -1.12 0.01 -12.59
CA VAL A 27 -1.68 -1.32 -12.28
C VAL A 27 -0.97 -2.44 -13.04
N PRO A 28 -0.78 -2.38 -14.37
CA PRO A 28 -0.10 -3.45 -15.10
C PRO A 28 1.32 -3.71 -14.60
N GLY A 29 2.07 -2.66 -14.27
CA GLY A 29 3.43 -2.77 -13.74
C GLY A 29 3.47 -3.42 -12.36
N VAL A 30 2.54 -3.06 -11.48
CA VAL A 30 2.42 -3.69 -10.16
C VAL A 30 2.04 -5.17 -10.28
N VAL A 31 1.12 -5.51 -11.19
CA VAL A 31 0.74 -6.91 -11.46
C VAL A 31 1.96 -7.72 -11.93
N GLU A 32 2.75 -7.20 -12.87
CA GLU A 32 3.95 -7.88 -13.34
C GLU A 32 5.00 -8.03 -12.24
N LYS A 33 5.18 -6.99 -11.42
CA LYS A 33 6.07 -7.04 -10.26
C LYS A 33 5.67 -8.13 -9.26
N VAL A 34 4.40 -8.21 -8.92
CA VAL A 34 3.86 -9.22 -7.99
C VAL A 34 4.05 -10.63 -8.55
N LYS A 35 3.76 -10.83 -9.84
CA LYS A 35 3.90 -12.15 -10.51
C LYS A 35 5.32 -12.67 -10.55
N THR A 36 6.29 -11.77 -10.70
CA THR A 36 7.70 -12.13 -10.90
C THR A 36 8.55 -12.01 -9.64
N PHE A 37 7.96 -11.58 -8.54
CA PHE A 37 8.69 -11.39 -7.30
C PHE A 37 9.06 -12.72 -6.65
N ASP A 38 10.35 -12.90 -6.39
CA ASP A 38 10.89 -14.08 -5.71
C ASP A 38 11.02 -13.78 -4.20
N GLY A 39 9.92 -13.94 -3.49
CA GLY A 39 9.83 -13.65 -2.06
C GLY A 39 8.39 -13.62 -1.55
N ARG A 40 8.19 -13.05 -0.37
CA ARG A 40 6.85 -12.87 0.22
C ARG A 40 6.23 -11.56 -0.26
N VAL A 41 4.97 -11.62 -0.64
CA VAL A 41 4.19 -10.44 -1.03
C VAL A 41 3.15 -10.17 0.05
N ILE A 42 3.13 -8.94 0.56
CA ILE A 42 2.18 -8.48 1.56
C ILE A 42 1.48 -7.24 1.02
N PHE A 43 0.16 -7.26 1.02
CA PHE A 43 -0.66 -6.13 0.64
C PHE A 43 -1.07 -5.34 1.87
N THR A 44 -1.10 -4.02 1.77
CA THR A 44 -1.78 -3.18 2.75
C THR A 44 -3.10 -2.68 2.19
N ARG A 45 -4.04 -2.41 3.08
CA ARG A 45 -5.35 -1.92 2.71
C ARG A 45 -5.78 -0.83 3.69
N ASP A 46 -5.85 0.40 3.20
CA ASP A 46 -6.36 1.53 3.95
C ASP A 46 -7.82 1.29 4.32
N THR A 47 -8.19 1.55 5.56
CA THR A 47 -9.51 1.16 6.09
C THR A 47 -10.10 2.31 6.88
N HIS A 48 -11.25 2.78 6.41
CA HIS A 48 -12.08 3.77 7.09
C HIS A 48 -13.44 3.16 7.45
N PHE A 49 -14.21 3.91 8.22
CA PHE A 49 -15.53 3.52 8.71
C PHE A 49 -16.57 4.59 8.36
N ASP A 50 -17.83 4.33 8.66
CA ASP A 50 -18.95 5.23 8.34
C ASP A 50 -18.80 6.62 8.97
N ASP A 51 -18.02 6.75 10.04
CA ASP A 51 -17.74 8.00 10.74
C ASP A 51 -16.56 8.80 10.14
N TYR A 52 -16.04 8.38 8.98
CA TYR A 52 -14.86 9.00 8.34
C TYR A 52 -14.93 10.54 8.30
N MET A 53 -16.08 11.11 7.92
CA MET A 53 -16.26 12.56 7.81
C MET A 53 -16.12 13.29 9.16
N SER A 54 -16.25 12.59 10.28
CA SER A 54 -16.07 13.12 11.63
C SER A 54 -14.62 13.02 12.10
N THR A 55 -13.78 12.25 11.42
CA THR A 55 -12.36 12.10 11.73
C THR A 55 -11.56 13.34 11.36
N GLN A 56 -10.34 13.45 11.91
CA GLN A 56 -9.44 14.54 11.55
C GLN A 56 -9.06 14.49 10.06
N GLU A 57 -8.84 13.30 9.51
CA GLU A 57 -8.57 13.09 8.10
C GLU A 57 -9.77 13.51 7.23
N GLY A 58 -10.97 13.07 7.57
CA GLY A 58 -12.19 13.43 6.86
C GLY A 58 -12.49 14.93 6.84
N LYS A 59 -12.07 15.67 7.87
CA LYS A 59 -12.18 17.14 7.89
C LYS A 59 -11.20 17.81 6.92
N LYS A 60 -10.04 17.19 6.68
CA LYS A 60 -9.01 17.71 5.77
C LYS A 60 -9.24 17.25 4.32
N LEU A 61 -9.71 16.03 4.15
CA LEU A 61 -10.03 15.41 2.87
C LEU A 61 -11.48 14.88 2.92
N PRO A 62 -12.49 15.72 2.65
CA PRO A 62 -13.90 15.37 2.81
C PRO A 62 -14.42 14.50 1.66
N VAL A 63 -13.74 13.41 1.36
CA VAL A 63 -14.10 12.43 0.33
C VAL A 63 -14.13 11.05 0.99
N MET A 64 -15.31 10.46 1.11
CA MET A 64 -15.47 9.09 1.58
C MET A 64 -14.73 8.14 0.65
N HIS A 65 -13.86 7.31 1.21
CA HIS A 65 -13.10 6.31 0.48
C HIS A 65 -12.69 5.16 1.39
N CYS A 66 -12.41 4.02 0.80
CA CYS A 66 -11.91 2.83 1.51
C CYS A 66 -12.69 2.49 2.78
N VAL A 67 -14.00 2.69 2.73
CA VAL A 67 -14.89 2.32 3.85
C VAL A 67 -14.98 0.80 3.91
N LYS A 68 -14.72 0.24 5.08
CA LYS A 68 -14.69 -1.21 5.29
C LYS A 68 -15.92 -1.89 4.72
N ASP A 69 -15.71 -3.04 4.09
CA ASP A 69 -16.72 -3.90 3.46
C ASP A 69 -17.43 -3.29 2.24
N THR A 70 -16.96 -2.16 1.71
CA THR A 70 -17.42 -1.62 0.43
C THR A 70 -16.58 -2.12 -0.74
N ASP A 71 -17.09 -2.01 -1.97
CA ASP A 71 -16.33 -2.37 -3.17
C ASP A 71 -15.08 -1.50 -3.32
N GLY A 72 -15.16 -0.22 -2.97
CA GLY A 72 -14.03 0.72 -3.04
C GLY A 72 -12.87 0.39 -2.12
N TRP A 73 -13.14 -0.28 -1.01
CA TRP A 73 -12.13 -0.75 -0.05
C TRP A 73 -11.37 -1.98 -0.53
N GLN A 74 -11.92 -2.77 -1.44
CA GLN A 74 -11.29 -4.01 -1.92
C GLN A 74 -10.01 -3.73 -2.71
N ILE A 75 -9.07 -4.67 -2.66
CA ILE A 75 -7.94 -4.70 -3.59
C ILE A 75 -8.48 -4.82 -5.01
N CYS A 76 -7.91 -4.10 -5.95
CA CYS A 76 -8.37 -4.11 -7.34
C CYS A 76 -8.37 -5.54 -7.92
N SER A 77 -9.29 -5.79 -8.84
CA SER A 77 -9.54 -7.13 -9.38
C SER A 77 -8.32 -7.78 -10.02
N GLU A 78 -7.44 -6.99 -10.60
CA GLU A 78 -6.22 -7.46 -11.26
C GLU A 78 -5.18 -8.01 -10.27
N LEU A 79 -5.20 -7.52 -9.04
CA LEU A 79 -4.27 -7.91 -7.97
C LEU A 79 -4.91 -8.84 -6.93
N ALA A 80 -6.22 -8.86 -6.83
CA ALA A 80 -6.94 -9.67 -5.83
C ALA A 80 -6.53 -11.17 -5.83
N PRO A 81 -6.26 -11.83 -6.98
CA PRO A 81 -5.82 -13.22 -7.00
C PRO A 81 -4.46 -13.48 -6.31
N TYR A 82 -3.65 -12.44 -6.14
CA TYR A 82 -2.31 -12.51 -5.54
C TYR A 82 -2.28 -12.03 -4.09
N ALA A 83 -3.38 -11.48 -3.58
CA ALA A 83 -3.47 -10.88 -2.26
C ALA A 83 -3.76 -11.94 -1.17
N GLU A 84 -2.82 -12.88 -0.99
CA GLU A 84 -2.93 -13.93 0.05
C GLU A 84 -2.75 -13.36 1.45
N THR A 85 -1.83 -12.41 1.63
CA THR A 85 -1.60 -11.73 2.90
C THR A 85 -1.99 -10.26 2.76
N VAL A 86 -3.02 -9.85 3.47
CA VAL A 86 -3.53 -8.47 3.48
C VAL A 86 -3.54 -7.93 4.90
N VAL A 87 -2.96 -6.76 5.08
CA VAL A 87 -2.90 -6.05 6.35
C VAL A 87 -3.78 -4.81 6.27
N ASP A 88 -4.89 -4.81 6.99
CA ASP A 88 -5.76 -3.64 7.11
C ASP A 88 -5.12 -2.63 8.06
N LYS A 89 -5.11 -1.37 7.67
CA LYS A 89 -4.56 -0.29 8.47
C LYS A 89 -5.56 0.86 8.58
N VAL A 90 -5.58 1.53 9.71
CA VAL A 90 -6.46 2.67 10.01
C VAL A 90 -5.69 4.00 10.05
N THR A 91 -4.41 3.94 9.76
CA THR A 91 -3.48 5.08 9.68
C THR A 91 -2.71 5.02 8.37
N PHE A 92 -2.04 6.10 7.99
CA PHE A 92 -1.24 6.14 6.76
C PHE A 92 -0.18 5.04 6.71
N GLY A 93 0.58 4.86 7.79
CA GLY A 93 1.47 3.71 7.96
C GLY A 93 0.74 2.51 8.59
N SER A 94 1.42 1.38 8.63
CA SER A 94 0.94 0.19 9.34
C SER A 94 1.84 -0.09 10.53
N VAL A 95 1.29 0.04 11.73
CA VAL A 95 2.01 -0.30 12.97
C VAL A 95 2.16 -1.81 13.15
N ASP A 96 1.30 -2.59 12.51
CA ASP A 96 1.29 -4.05 12.63
C ASP A 96 2.24 -4.73 11.65
N LEU A 97 2.55 -4.10 10.51
CA LEU A 97 3.35 -4.71 9.45
C LEU A 97 4.75 -5.15 9.91
N PRO A 98 5.51 -4.35 10.69
CA PRO A 98 6.81 -4.79 11.20
C PRO A 98 6.72 -6.05 12.07
N GLU A 99 5.69 -6.15 12.90
CA GLU A 99 5.48 -7.33 13.77
C GLU A 99 5.06 -8.55 12.96
N ILE A 100 4.26 -8.37 11.91
CA ILE A 100 3.88 -9.45 10.99
C ILE A 100 5.13 -9.99 10.27
N ILE A 101 6.00 -9.12 9.77
CA ILE A 101 7.24 -9.53 9.11
C ILE A 101 8.16 -10.26 10.09
N LYS A 102 8.32 -9.76 11.31
CA LYS A 102 9.10 -10.42 12.36
C LYS A 102 8.54 -11.80 12.76
N ALA A 103 7.22 -11.95 12.76
CA ALA A 103 6.55 -13.18 13.13
C ALA A 103 6.84 -14.35 12.18
N TYR A 104 7.27 -14.07 10.94
CA TYR A 104 7.76 -15.11 10.04
C TYR A 104 9.09 -15.73 10.49
N GLY A 105 9.84 -15.06 11.37
CA GLY A 105 11.10 -15.59 11.92
C GLY A 105 12.23 -15.75 10.91
N GLU A 106 12.13 -15.10 9.75
CA GLU A 106 13.09 -15.18 8.67
C GLU A 106 14.08 -14.01 8.71
N THR A 107 15.31 -14.24 8.25
CA THR A 107 16.27 -13.16 8.05
C THR A 107 15.82 -12.30 6.88
N ILE A 108 15.60 -11.02 7.12
CA ILE A 108 15.23 -10.05 6.10
C ILE A 108 16.47 -9.68 5.29
N GLU A 109 16.44 -9.95 4.00
CA GLU A 109 17.49 -9.57 3.04
C GLU A 109 17.17 -8.25 2.34
N GLU A 110 15.89 -8.09 1.97
CA GLU A 110 15.44 -6.95 1.19
C GLU A 110 13.94 -6.72 1.41
N ILE A 111 13.54 -5.45 1.46
CA ILE A 111 12.14 -5.04 1.42
C ILE A 111 11.96 -4.10 0.24
N GLU A 112 11.10 -4.46 -0.69
CA GLU A 112 10.66 -3.61 -1.78
C GLU A 112 9.25 -3.10 -1.50
N ILE A 113 8.97 -1.86 -1.89
CA ILE A 113 7.67 -1.22 -1.69
C ILE A 113 7.18 -0.71 -3.05
N CYS A 114 5.94 -1.02 -3.39
CA CYS A 114 5.27 -0.48 -4.57
C CYS A 114 3.79 -0.19 -4.23
N GLY A 115 3.10 0.49 -5.12
CA GLY A 115 1.68 0.78 -4.98
C GLY A 115 1.36 2.25 -5.00
N LEU A 116 0.24 2.63 -4.41
CA LEU A 116 -0.31 3.97 -4.52
C LEU A 116 0.00 4.81 -3.29
N CYS A 117 0.21 6.12 -3.60
CA CYS A 117 0.65 7.16 -2.69
C CYS A 117 1.95 6.76 -1.98
N THR A 118 2.93 6.25 -2.77
CA THR A 118 4.24 5.83 -2.28
C THR A 118 5.00 6.93 -1.55
N ASP A 119 4.72 8.19 -1.84
CA ASP A 119 5.26 9.36 -1.16
C ASP A 119 4.72 9.49 0.29
N ILE A 120 3.48 9.09 0.53
CA ILE A 120 2.87 9.15 1.87
C ILE A 120 3.15 7.86 2.66
N GLY A 121 2.95 6.69 2.04
CA GLY A 121 3.10 5.40 2.71
C GLY A 121 4.55 5.03 2.99
N ALA A 122 5.49 5.35 2.11
CA ALA A 122 6.88 4.96 2.24
C ALA A 122 7.61 5.70 3.39
N ASP A 123 7.29 6.97 3.62
CA ASP A 123 7.91 7.76 4.70
C ASP A 123 7.52 7.21 6.08
N LEU A 124 6.32 6.67 6.23
CA LEU A 124 5.85 6.09 7.48
C LEU A 124 6.40 4.70 7.78
N PHE A 125 6.86 3.97 6.77
CA PHE A 125 7.63 2.74 6.98
C PHE A 125 9.05 3.04 7.50
N ALA A 126 9.61 4.21 7.17
CA ALA A 126 10.91 4.64 7.67
C ALA A 126 10.90 4.92 9.20
N GLU A 127 9.80 5.42 9.75
CA GLU A 127 9.65 5.64 11.18
C GLU A 127 9.59 4.34 12.00
N GLY A 128 9.23 3.22 11.37
CA GLY A 128 9.26 1.88 11.96
C GLY A 128 10.67 1.24 12.07
N GLY A 129 11.73 1.96 11.70
CA GLY A 129 13.11 1.48 11.80
C GLY A 129 13.62 0.77 10.54
N TYR A 130 12.88 0.82 9.44
CA TYR A 130 13.32 0.39 8.12
C TYR A 130 13.63 1.63 7.28
N ALA A 131 14.91 1.93 7.10
CA ALA A 131 15.33 3.09 6.32
C ALA A 131 14.92 2.95 4.85
N CYS A 132 14.06 3.84 4.38
CA CYS A 132 13.79 3.97 2.96
C CYS A 132 14.96 4.72 2.31
N ALA A 133 15.73 4.04 1.48
CA ALA A 133 16.73 4.70 0.66
C ALA A 133 16.04 5.52 -0.43
N GLU A 134 16.09 6.85 -0.27
CA GLU A 134 15.73 7.89 -1.23
C GLU A 134 14.31 7.89 -1.81
N CYS A 135 13.42 8.65 -1.17
CA CYS A 135 12.30 9.27 -1.85
C CYS A 135 12.82 10.30 -2.85
N ILE A 136 13.01 9.90 -4.10
CA ILE A 136 13.30 10.85 -5.15
C ILE A 136 12.02 11.65 -5.41
N SER A 137 12.08 12.94 -5.08
CA SER A 137 11.08 13.94 -5.42
C SER A 137 10.96 14.03 -6.95
N GLY A 138 9.93 13.49 -7.50
CA GLY A 138 9.66 13.59 -8.93
C GLY A 138 8.53 12.70 -9.36
N GLY A 139 7.34 13.24 -9.37
CA GLY A 139 6.16 12.76 -10.08
C GLY A 139 5.88 11.26 -9.98
N CYS A 140 4.65 10.90 -10.00
CA CYS A 140 4.06 9.56 -9.93
C CYS A 140 4.60 8.51 -10.94
N SER A 141 5.82 8.67 -11.44
CA SER A 141 6.46 7.80 -12.43
C SER A 141 7.39 6.73 -11.84
N GLN A 142 7.60 6.72 -10.51
CA GLN A 142 8.43 5.70 -9.87
C GLN A 142 7.59 4.88 -8.89
N TRP A 143 7.17 3.75 -9.34
CA TRP A 143 6.24 2.84 -8.70
C TRP A 143 6.91 1.69 -7.91
N GLY A 144 8.16 1.85 -7.53
CA GLY A 144 8.84 0.88 -6.67
C GLY A 144 10.07 1.47 -6.00
N LYS A 145 10.24 1.18 -4.73
CA LYS A 145 11.45 1.48 -3.94
C LYS A 145 11.97 0.22 -3.29
N THR A 146 13.28 0.11 -3.24
CA THR A 146 13.97 -0.98 -2.56
C THR A 146 14.64 -0.43 -1.30
N VAL A 147 14.37 -1.07 -0.18
CA VAL A 147 15.02 -0.79 1.11
C VAL A 147 15.95 -1.96 1.40
N LYS A 148 17.21 -1.67 1.64
CA LYS A 148 18.24 -2.68 2.00
C LYS A 148 18.61 -2.55 3.46
#